data_93d24702ddcdaa424d604d0238410dd0
#
_entry.id   93d24702ddcdaa424d604d0238410dd0
#
_cell.length_a   1.000
_cell.length_b   1.000
_cell.length_c   1.000
_cell.angle_alpha   90.00
_cell.angle_beta   90.00
_cell.angle_gamma   90.00
#
_symmetry.space_group_name_H-M   'P 1'
#
loop_
_entity.id
_entity.type
_entity.pdbx_description
1 polymer ?
#
loop_
_entity_poly.entity_id
_entity_poly.type
_entity_poly.pdbx_seq_one_letter_code
_entity_poly.pdbx_strand_id
1 'polypeptide(L)'
;GAIIPFSSGLPVSLTTIAGGLAGIPAFVGFGSSAQGLTVLGATIDITNAAGTLSNFAFQVPRAGTITSFSAFFSTTAALSLIGSTVVVTAQIYQSATPNNVFSPIAGTLINLTPSLTGVIAVGTLLNGSLTGLSIPVTARTRLMLVLSASASGLTLLNTVVGYSSAGLGIT
;
A
#
# COMPACT_ATOMS: atom_id res chain seq x y z
N GLY A 1 14.96 16.77 -7.99
CA GLY A 1 13.65 16.42 -7.49
C GLY A 1 13.66 16.06 -6.02
N ALA A 2 12.51 15.87 -5.45
CA ALA A 2 12.35 15.49 -4.04
C ALA A 2 12.07 14.00 -3.92
N ILE A 3 12.49 13.41 -2.78
CA ILE A 3 12.10 12.05 -2.38
C ILE A 3 11.23 12.19 -1.14
N ILE A 4 10.01 11.65 -1.25
CA ILE A 4 9.04 11.63 -0.14
C ILE A 4 9.14 10.27 0.53
N PRO A 5 9.57 10.19 1.79
CA PRO A 5 9.72 8.92 2.49
C PRO A 5 8.41 8.49 3.15
N PHE A 6 8.19 7.17 3.21
CA PHE A 6 7.11 6.54 3.97
C PHE A 6 7.68 5.48 4.88
N SER A 7 7.13 5.37 6.07
CA SER A 7 7.47 4.31 7.02
C SER A 7 6.27 3.99 7.89
N SER A 8 5.98 2.72 8.08
CA SER A 8 4.84 2.29 8.88
C SER A 8 5.03 2.53 10.40
N GLY A 9 6.27 2.64 10.85
CA GLY A 9 6.58 2.69 12.28
C GLY A 9 6.34 1.33 12.93
N LEU A 10 5.09 1.00 13.17
CA LEU A 10 4.66 -0.29 13.70
C LEU A 10 4.22 -1.23 12.59
N PRO A 11 4.13 -2.55 12.85
CA PRO A 11 3.59 -3.50 11.89
C PRO A 11 2.13 -3.18 11.52
N VAL A 12 1.79 -3.48 10.28
CA VAL A 12 0.42 -3.41 9.75
C VAL A 12 -0.07 -4.81 9.41
N SER A 13 -1.38 -5.00 9.40
CA SER A 13 -2.02 -6.23 8.98
C SER A 13 -2.73 -6.03 7.65
N LEU A 14 -2.51 -6.96 6.72
CA LEU A 14 -3.18 -7.00 5.42
C LEU A 14 -3.99 -8.28 5.35
N THR A 15 -5.25 -8.19 4.94
CA THR A 15 -6.09 -9.38 4.81
C THR A 15 -6.48 -9.65 3.37
N THR A 16 -6.75 -10.92 3.09
CA THR A 16 -7.39 -11.37 1.85
C THR A 16 -8.74 -11.98 2.18
N ILE A 17 -9.68 -11.89 1.26
CA ILE A 17 -11.06 -12.34 1.45
C ILE A 17 -11.44 -13.42 0.44
N ALA A 18 -12.70 -13.86 0.48
CA ALA A 18 -13.21 -14.87 -0.43
C ALA A 18 -12.89 -14.55 -1.89
N GLY A 19 -12.45 -15.55 -2.65
CA GLY A 19 -11.98 -15.40 -4.02
C GLY A 19 -10.53 -14.90 -4.11
N GLY A 20 -9.83 -14.72 -2.98
CA GLY A 20 -8.45 -14.22 -2.94
C GLY A 20 -8.33 -12.72 -3.18
N LEU A 21 -9.45 -11.99 -3.18
CA LEU A 21 -9.45 -10.55 -3.37
C LEU A 21 -8.83 -9.83 -2.18
N ALA A 22 -8.36 -8.61 -2.42
CA ALA A 22 -7.85 -7.77 -1.35
C ALA A 22 -8.95 -7.50 -0.32
N GLY A 23 -8.62 -7.72 0.95
CA GLY A 23 -9.49 -7.43 2.08
C GLY A 23 -9.18 -6.05 2.66
N ILE A 24 -8.85 -6.01 3.95
CA ILE A 24 -8.54 -4.75 4.64
C ILE A 24 -7.14 -4.27 4.24
N PRO A 25 -7.00 -3.05 3.69
CA PRO A 25 -5.71 -2.47 3.35
C PRO A 25 -5.04 -1.85 4.57
N ALA A 26 -3.81 -1.37 4.39
CA ALA A 26 -3.13 -0.54 5.36
C ALA A 26 -2.69 0.78 4.71
N PHE A 27 -2.73 1.84 5.50
CA PHE A 27 -2.27 3.18 5.12
C PHE A 27 -0.97 3.48 5.83
N VAL A 28 0.03 3.90 5.08
CA VAL A 28 1.38 4.14 5.60
C VAL A 28 1.73 5.61 5.44
N GLY A 29 2.13 6.23 6.54
CA GLY A 29 2.52 7.63 6.60
C GLY A 29 4.02 7.81 6.83
N PHE A 30 4.36 8.74 7.67
CA PHE A 30 5.72 9.24 7.89
C PHE A 30 6.27 8.80 9.27
N GLY A 31 6.24 7.53 9.55
CA GLY A 31 6.58 6.95 10.84
C GLY A 31 5.37 6.48 11.63
N SER A 32 4.22 6.42 10.97
CA SER A 32 2.97 5.90 11.53
C SER A 32 2.15 5.22 10.44
N SER A 33 1.18 4.44 10.86
CA SER A 33 0.32 3.69 9.95
C SER A 33 -0.98 3.31 10.64
N ALA A 34 -1.96 2.93 9.86
CA ALA A 34 -3.20 2.36 10.36
C ALA A 34 -3.73 1.32 9.38
N GLN A 35 -4.41 0.32 9.92
CA GLN A 35 -5.22 -0.59 9.14
C GLN A 35 -6.54 0.09 8.78
N GLY A 36 -7.01 -0.12 7.55
CA GLY A 36 -8.34 0.33 7.14
C GLY A 36 -9.43 -0.43 7.90
N LEU A 37 -10.63 0.12 7.95
CA LEU A 37 -11.79 -0.51 8.60
C LEU A 37 -12.71 -1.19 7.60
N THR A 38 -12.56 -0.91 6.32
CA THR A 38 -13.38 -1.50 5.25
C THR A 38 -12.51 -2.22 4.24
N VAL A 39 -13.09 -3.22 3.57
CA VAL A 39 -12.46 -3.92 2.46
C VAL A 39 -12.09 -2.92 1.36
N LEU A 40 -10.92 -3.10 0.75
CA LEU A 40 -10.44 -2.24 -0.31
C LEU A 40 -11.38 -2.32 -1.52
N GLY A 41 -11.94 -1.17 -1.89
CA GLY A 41 -12.79 -1.01 -3.06
C GLY A 41 -12.09 -0.20 -4.16
N ALA A 42 -12.88 0.35 -5.07
CA ALA A 42 -12.38 1.18 -6.17
C ALA A 42 -11.81 2.51 -5.68
N THR A 43 -12.36 3.05 -4.59
CA THR A 43 -11.90 4.28 -3.94
C THR A 43 -11.81 4.07 -2.44
N ILE A 44 -11.11 4.97 -1.76
CA ILE A 44 -10.99 4.99 -0.30
C ILE A 44 -11.53 6.33 0.19
N ASP A 45 -12.59 6.28 1.02
CA ASP A 45 -13.10 7.45 1.72
C ASP A 45 -12.68 7.34 3.20
N ILE A 46 -11.78 8.22 3.62
CA ILE A 46 -11.24 8.18 4.98
C ILE A 46 -12.19 8.78 6.02
N THR A 47 -13.36 9.26 5.61
CA THR A 47 -14.37 9.85 6.51
C THR A 47 -15.69 9.09 6.55
N ASN A 48 -15.83 7.96 5.83
CA ASN A 48 -17.08 7.21 5.88
C ASN A 48 -17.33 6.64 7.28
N ALA A 49 -18.58 6.30 7.58
CA ALA A 49 -18.99 5.87 8.92
C ALA A 49 -18.27 4.59 9.41
N ALA A 50 -17.85 3.73 8.47
CA ALA A 50 -17.08 2.52 8.76
C ALA A 50 -15.58 2.73 8.50
N GLY A 51 -15.19 3.90 8.02
CA GLY A 51 -13.82 4.20 7.63
C GLY A 51 -12.93 4.63 8.77
N THR A 52 -11.66 4.72 8.47
CA THR A 52 -10.64 5.22 9.38
C THR A 52 -10.67 6.74 9.37
N LEU A 53 -10.84 7.34 10.53
CA LEU A 53 -10.80 8.80 10.69
C LEU A 53 -9.38 9.33 10.83
N SER A 54 -8.41 8.68 10.20
CA SER A 54 -7.00 9.05 10.26
C SER A 54 -6.51 9.50 8.90
N ASN A 55 -5.54 10.41 8.92
CA ASN A 55 -4.95 10.97 7.72
C ASN A 55 -3.47 10.58 7.63
N PHE A 56 -3.12 9.83 6.59
CA PHE A 56 -1.74 9.47 6.26
C PHE A 56 -1.32 10.06 4.90
N ALA A 57 -2.15 10.94 4.34
CA ALA A 57 -1.84 11.62 3.09
C ALA A 57 -1.07 12.91 3.34
N PHE A 58 -0.22 13.26 2.39
CA PHE A 58 0.38 14.59 2.33
C PHE A 58 -0.19 15.37 1.14
N GLN A 59 0.00 16.67 1.14
CA GLN A 59 -0.48 17.55 0.07
C GLN A 59 0.71 18.08 -0.72
N VAL A 60 0.62 17.96 -2.04
CA VAL A 60 1.66 18.45 -2.95
C VAL A 60 1.53 19.98 -3.03
N PRO A 61 2.59 20.73 -2.67
CA PRO A 61 2.51 22.20 -2.63
C PRO A 61 2.57 22.87 -4.01
N ARG A 62 3.08 22.18 -5.01
CA ARG A 62 3.22 22.68 -6.39
C ARG A 62 2.99 21.55 -7.38
N ALA A 63 2.66 21.90 -8.62
CA ALA A 63 2.62 20.91 -9.70
C ALA A 63 3.99 20.24 -9.86
N GLY A 64 3.98 18.96 -10.18
CA GLY A 64 5.18 18.18 -10.38
C GLY A 64 4.90 16.90 -11.15
N THR A 65 5.92 16.05 -11.24
CA THR A 65 5.85 14.77 -11.95
C THR A 65 6.40 13.66 -11.07
N ILE A 66 5.63 12.61 -10.88
CA ILE A 66 6.11 11.38 -10.22
C ILE A 66 7.03 10.68 -11.22
N THR A 67 8.28 10.44 -10.82
CA THR A 67 9.31 9.85 -11.66
C THR A 67 9.73 8.46 -11.23
N SER A 68 9.55 8.12 -9.96
CA SER A 68 9.95 6.84 -9.40
C SER A 68 9.17 6.51 -8.15
N PHE A 69 9.04 5.22 -7.86
CA PHE A 69 8.38 4.72 -6.66
C PHE A 69 9.02 3.40 -6.26
N SER A 70 9.39 3.26 -5.00
CA SER A 70 9.99 2.05 -4.45
C SER A 70 9.30 1.70 -3.14
N ALA A 71 9.10 0.41 -2.90
CA ALA A 71 8.44 -0.05 -1.67
C ALA A 71 9.09 -1.32 -1.15
N PHE A 72 9.01 -1.51 0.15
CA PHE A 72 9.61 -2.58 0.93
C PHE A 72 8.62 -3.07 1.97
N PHE A 73 8.63 -4.39 2.23
CA PHE A 73 7.82 -5.01 3.27
C PHE A 73 8.63 -6.11 3.95
N SER A 74 8.50 -6.23 5.27
CA SER A 74 9.13 -7.28 6.05
C SER A 74 8.11 -7.91 6.99
N THR A 75 7.96 -9.24 6.92
CA THR A 75 7.01 -9.95 7.77
C THR A 75 7.44 -9.91 9.23
N THR A 76 6.50 -9.70 10.13
CA THR A 76 6.72 -9.70 11.58
C THR A 76 6.03 -10.88 12.28
N ALA A 77 5.29 -11.69 11.53
CA ALA A 77 4.66 -12.92 12.01
C ALA A 77 4.91 -14.05 11.01
N ALA A 78 5.13 -15.24 11.51
CA ALA A 78 5.25 -16.43 10.68
C ALA A 78 3.88 -16.80 10.09
N LEU A 79 3.89 -17.40 8.90
CA LEU A 79 2.67 -17.71 8.15
C LEU A 79 2.90 -19.00 7.36
N SER A 80 1.90 -19.87 7.33
CA SER A 80 1.94 -21.08 6.50
C SER A 80 1.00 -20.91 5.31
N LEU A 81 1.58 -20.93 4.11
CA LEU A 81 0.87 -20.75 2.84
C LEU A 81 1.04 -21.98 1.93
N ILE A 82 1.09 -23.18 2.51
CA ILE A 82 1.28 -24.40 1.72
C ILE A 82 0.11 -24.56 0.73
N GLY A 83 0.44 -24.62 -0.56
CA GLY A 83 -0.56 -24.69 -1.64
C GLY A 83 -1.23 -23.35 -1.98
N SER A 84 -0.76 -22.26 -1.40
CA SER A 84 -1.31 -20.92 -1.62
C SER A 84 -0.19 -19.93 -1.90
N THR A 85 -0.56 -18.84 -2.57
CA THR A 85 0.35 -17.71 -2.86
C THR A 85 -0.33 -16.41 -2.48
N VAL A 86 0.39 -15.56 -1.76
CA VAL A 86 -0.05 -14.20 -1.43
C VAL A 86 0.87 -13.20 -2.09
N VAL A 87 0.29 -12.23 -2.77
CA VAL A 87 1.00 -11.09 -3.35
C VAL A 87 0.71 -9.86 -2.51
N VAL A 88 1.76 -9.24 -2.00
CA VAL A 88 1.66 -7.94 -1.31
C VAL A 88 1.88 -6.85 -2.33
N THR A 89 1.00 -5.85 -2.36
CA THR A 89 1.06 -4.73 -3.30
C THR A 89 1.21 -3.40 -2.57
N ALA A 90 1.88 -2.47 -3.21
CA ALA A 90 1.96 -1.08 -2.79
C ALA A 90 1.50 -0.21 -3.95
N GLN A 91 0.71 0.82 -3.66
CA GLN A 91 0.23 1.74 -4.67
C GLN A 91 0.01 3.13 -4.09
N ILE A 92 0.27 4.15 -4.89
CA ILE A 92 -0.03 5.53 -4.53
C ILE A 92 -1.47 5.83 -4.94
N TYR A 93 -2.22 6.35 -3.99
CA TYR A 93 -3.58 6.84 -4.18
C TYR A 93 -3.58 8.36 -4.12
N GLN A 94 -4.48 8.99 -4.85
CA GLN A 94 -4.58 10.46 -4.90
C GLN A 94 -5.99 10.97 -4.67
N SER A 95 -6.05 12.18 -4.15
CA SER A 95 -7.22 13.04 -4.20
C SER A 95 -6.80 14.32 -4.94
N ALA A 96 -7.04 14.37 -6.25
CA ALA A 96 -6.61 15.48 -7.11
C ALA A 96 -7.43 16.76 -6.86
N THR A 97 -8.74 16.59 -6.58
CA THR A 97 -9.53 17.65 -5.95
C THR A 97 -9.44 17.43 -4.46
N PRO A 98 -8.73 18.30 -3.71
CA PRO A 98 -8.36 17.95 -2.33
C PRO A 98 -9.59 17.78 -1.44
N ASN A 99 -9.99 16.55 -1.25
CA ASN A 99 -11.07 16.09 -0.40
C ASN A 99 -10.61 14.83 0.35
N ASN A 100 -11.51 14.02 0.87
CA ASN A 100 -11.21 12.83 1.65
C ASN A 100 -11.44 11.51 0.90
N VAL A 101 -11.67 11.59 -0.41
CA VAL A 101 -11.85 10.43 -1.27
C VAL A 101 -10.62 10.27 -2.15
N PHE A 102 -10.01 9.07 -2.10
CA PHE A 102 -8.78 8.75 -2.81
C PHE A 102 -9.03 7.68 -3.85
N SER A 103 -8.39 7.82 -4.99
CA SER A 103 -8.39 6.82 -6.06
C SER A 103 -6.95 6.43 -6.43
N PRO A 104 -6.72 5.20 -6.91
CA PRO A 104 -5.38 4.78 -7.27
C PRO A 104 -4.86 5.57 -8.46
N ILE A 105 -3.55 5.90 -8.41
CA ILE A 105 -2.86 6.47 -9.57
C ILE A 105 -2.42 5.32 -10.47
N ALA A 106 -2.91 5.28 -11.71
CA ALA A 106 -2.46 4.32 -12.71
C ALA A 106 -0.94 4.45 -12.92
N GLY A 107 -0.26 3.32 -13.02
CA GLY A 107 1.19 3.27 -13.22
C GLY A 107 2.02 3.28 -11.95
N THR A 108 1.40 3.33 -10.76
CA THR A 108 2.11 3.28 -9.47
C THR A 108 1.90 1.98 -8.70
N LEU A 109 1.33 0.95 -9.32
CA LEU A 109 1.15 -0.34 -8.65
C LEU A 109 2.46 -1.12 -8.66
N ILE A 110 2.92 -1.54 -7.49
CA ILE A 110 4.04 -2.47 -7.34
C ILE A 110 3.52 -3.76 -6.72
N ASN A 111 3.70 -4.88 -7.42
CA ASN A 111 3.60 -6.20 -6.80
C ASN A 111 4.95 -6.50 -6.18
N LEU A 112 5.03 -6.49 -4.86
CA LEU A 112 6.28 -6.73 -4.16
C LEU A 112 6.75 -8.16 -4.38
N THR A 113 8.04 -8.33 -4.56
CA THR A 113 8.64 -9.64 -4.83
C THR A 113 9.64 -10.03 -3.76
N PRO A 114 9.77 -11.35 -3.50
CA PRO A 114 9.00 -12.46 -4.07
C PRO A 114 7.55 -12.51 -3.56
N SER A 115 6.66 -13.22 -4.27
CA SER A 115 5.35 -13.60 -3.72
C SER A 115 5.55 -14.49 -2.52
N LEU A 116 4.63 -14.43 -1.55
CA LEU A 116 4.69 -15.28 -0.36
C LEU A 116 4.05 -16.63 -0.69
N THR A 117 4.80 -17.72 -0.50
CA THR A 117 4.32 -19.07 -0.72
C THR A 117 5.05 -20.03 0.23
N GLY A 118 4.40 -21.14 0.56
CA GLY A 118 4.96 -22.12 1.49
C GLY A 118 5.01 -21.62 2.94
N VAL A 119 6.00 -22.06 3.68
CA VAL A 119 6.23 -21.65 5.07
C VAL A 119 7.01 -20.33 5.07
N ILE A 120 6.41 -19.30 5.63
CA ILE A 120 6.98 -17.95 5.67
C ILE A 120 7.51 -17.69 7.08
N ALA A 121 8.80 -17.38 7.17
CA ALA A 121 9.45 -17.03 8.44
C ALA A 121 9.25 -15.54 8.75
N VAL A 122 9.36 -15.19 10.03
CA VAL A 122 9.51 -13.80 10.48
C VAL A 122 10.75 -13.20 9.81
N GLY A 123 10.66 -11.97 9.34
CA GLY A 123 11.76 -11.30 8.67
C GLY A 123 11.90 -11.61 7.18
N THR A 124 10.88 -12.21 6.56
CA THR A 124 10.87 -12.40 5.11
C THR A 124 10.74 -11.04 4.42
N LEU A 125 11.63 -10.77 3.47
CA LEU A 125 11.77 -9.47 2.83
C LEU A 125 11.14 -9.48 1.45
N LEU A 126 10.31 -8.47 1.18
CA LEU A 126 9.71 -8.20 -0.12
C LEU A 126 10.06 -6.78 -0.54
N ASN A 127 10.30 -6.56 -1.82
CA ASN A 127 10.50 -5.22 -2.34
C ASN A 127 10.14 -5.11 -3.82
N GLY A 128 10.12 -3.87 -4.31
CA GLY A 128 9.91 -3.58 -5.72
C GLY A 128 10.13 -2.11 -6.00
N SER A 129 10.40 -1.79 -7.24
CA SER A 129 10.66 -0.42 -7.69
C SER A 129 10.10 -0.18 -9.07
N LEU A 130 9.61 1.03 -9.28
CA LEU A 130 9.23 1.57 -10.57
C LEU A 130 10.10 2.79 -10.86
N THR A 131 10.72 2.82 -12.02
CA THR A 131 11.56 3.94 -12.48
C THR A 131 11.10 4.40 -13.87
N GLY A 132 11.57 5.56 -14.29
CA GLY A 132 11.20 6.09 -15.61
C GLY A 132 9.73 6.48 -15.70
N LEU A 133 9.08 6.77 -14.60
CA LEU A 133 7.70 7.24 -14.59
C LEU A 133 7.63 8.70 -15.01
N SER A 134 6.49 9.09 -15.58
CA SER A 134 6.20 10.46 -15.97
C SER A 134 4.71 10.73 -15.70
N ILE A 135 4.34 10.76 -14.44
CA ILE A 135 2.95 10.91 -14.01
C ILE A 135 2.76 12.30 -13.41
N PRO A 136 2.01 13.18 -14.07
CA PRO A 136 1.80 14.53 -13.57
C PRO A 136 0.92 14.54 -12.32
N VAL A 137 1.26 15.41 -11.40
CA VAL A 137 0.42 15.73 -10.23
C VAL A 137 0.22 17.24 -10.18
N THR A 138 -1.01 17.67 -9.92
CA THR A 138 -1.36 19.06 -9.80
C THR A 138 -1.10 19.57 -8.38
N ALA A 139 -0.88 20.88 -8.25
CA ALA A 139 -0.74 21.51 -6.93
C ALA A 139 -1.95 21.20 -6.05
N ARG A 140 -1.71 20.97 -4.78
CA ARG A 140 -2.70 20.64 -3.74
C ARG A 140 -3.31 19.23 -3.83
N THR A 141 -2.91 18.42 -4.79
CA THR A 141 -3.26 17.00 -4.80
C THR A 141 -2.77 16.35 -3.51
N ARG A 142 -3.62 15.54 -2.89
CA ARG A 142 -3.24 14.71 -1.74
C ARG A 142 -2.78 13.34 -2.23
N LEU A 143 -1.67 12.85 -1.69
CA LEU A 143 -1.11 11.54 -2.04
C LEU A 143 -1.01 10.67 -0.79
N MET A 144 -1.33 9.39 -0.95
CA MET A 144 -1.33 8.41 0.14
C MET A 144 -0.75 7.09 -0.34
N LEU A 145 0.06 6.45 0.51
CA LEU A 145 0.56 5.09 0.26
C LEU A 145 -0.40 4.06 0.85
N VAL A 146 -0.83 3.13 0.02
CA VAL A 146 -1.74 2.05 0.39
C VAL A 146 -1.08 0.71 0.11
N LEU A 147 -1.04 -0.14 1.12
CA LEU A 147 -0.65 -1.54 1.00
C LEU A 147 -1.88 -2.42 0.98
N SER A 148 -1.84 -3.50 0.21
CA SER A 148 -2.87 -4.52 0.19
C SER A 148 -2.28 -5.89 -0.14
N ALA A 149 -3.07 -6.94 0.02
CA ALA A 149 -2.65 -8.29 -0.31
C ALA A 149 -3.78 -9.00 -1.07
N SER A 150 -3.39 -9.88 -2.00
CA SER A 150 -4.29 -10.77 -2.70
C SER A 150 -3.77 -12.19 -2.64
N ALA A 151 -4.64 -13.18 -2.79
CA ALA A 151 -4.28 -14.59 -2.65
C ALA A 151 -4.81 -15.43 -3.79
N SER A 152 -4.12 -16.54 -4.06
CA SER A 152 -4.55 -17.59 -4.98
C SER A 152 -4.16 -18.95 -4.38
N GLY A 153 -4.80 -20.02 -4.89
CA GLY A 153 -4.53 -21.38 -4.43
C GLY A 153 -5.57 -21.91 -3.47
N LEU A 154 -5.16 -22.76 -2.54
CA LEU A 154 -6.07 -23.53 -1.67
C LEU A 154 -6.66 -22.70 -0.53
N THR A 155 -5.88 -21.78 0.05
CA THR A 155 -6.30 -20.93 1.17
C THR A 155 -6.36 -19.49 0.68
N LEU A 156 -7.59 -18.94 0.58
CA LEU A 156 -7.84 -17.62 0.01
C LEU A 156 -8.03 -16.54 1.09
N LEU A 157 -8.34 -16.93 2.32
CA LEU A 157 -8.45 -16.02 3.47
C LEU A 157 -7.16 -16.07 4.28
N ASN A 158 -6.41 -14.97 4.25
CA ASN A 158 -5.11 -14.88 4.90
C ASN A 158 -4.96 -13.53 5.60
N THR A 159 -4.07 -13.50 6.58
CA THR A 159 -3.60 -12.28 7.22
C THR A 159 -2.09 -12.24 7.16
N VAL A 160 -1.55 -11.18 6.58
CA VAL A 160 -0.10 -10.95 6.50
C VAL A 160 0.23 -9.75 7.38
N VAL A 161 1.16 -9.94 8.31
CA VAL A 161 1.57 -8.89 9.24
C VAL A 161 3.03 -8.54 9.00
N GLY A 162 3.31 -7.26 8.89
CA GLY A 162 4.67 -6.77 8.68
C GLY A 162 4.76 -5.26 8.71
N TYR A 163 5.98 -4.75 8.63
CA TYR A 163 6.20 -3.32 8.48
C TYR A 163 6.67 -2.97 7.08
N SER A 164 6.43 -1.73 6.69
CA SER A 164 6.71 -1.25 5.35
C SER A 164 7.50 0.05 5.37
N SER A 165 8.29 0.22 4.33
CA SER A 165 8.94 1.49 3.98
C SER A 165 8.75 1.72 2.49
N ALA A 166 8.74 2.98 2.09
CA ALA A 166 8.65 3.34 0.68
C ALA A 166 9.26 4.71 0.42
N GLY A 167 9.49 5.00 -0.83
CA GLY A 167 9.94 6.31 -1.29
C GLY A 167 9.30 6.67 -2.61
N LEU A 168 8.87 7.93 -2.74
CA LEU A 168 8.26 8.47 -3.94
C LEU A 168 9.11 9.63 -4.47
N GLY A 169 9.58 9.52 -5.70
CA GLY A 169 10.33 10.58 -6.37
C GLY A 169 9.39 11.52 -7.13
N ILE A 170 9.50 12.82 -6.86
CA ILE A 170 8.72 13.87 -7.52
C ILE A 170 9.66 14.99 -7.95
N THR A 171 9.58 15.37 -9.21
CA THR A 171 10.33 16.51 -9.75
C THR A 171 9.47 17.76 -9.90
#